data_6f9efe5fca86fc7338001cac540b7674
#
_entry.id   6f9efe5fca86fc7338001cac540b7674
#
_cell.length_a   1.000
_cell.length_b   1.000
_cell.length_c   1.000
_cell.angle_alpha   90.00
_cell.angle_beta   90.00
_cell.angle_gamma   90.00
#
_symmetry.space_group_name_H-M   'P 1'
#
loop_
_entity.id
_entity.type
_entity.pdbx_description
1 polymer ?
#
loop_
_entity_poly.entity_id
_entity_poly.type
_entity_poly.pdbx_seq_one_letter_code
_entity_poly.pdbx_strand_id
1 'polypeptide(L)'
;MLHGTEQVIKKTSLSPELINDIIYNIKAVLGEKLESIVLYGSYARASQESDSDIDIIALVDGDDSYIKSVDDLITDITVDLSLKYNIVVSIFLQNLDQYRQFLDVLPFSMNIEKEGIELYERENH
;
A
#
# COMPACT_ATOMS: atom_id res chain seq x y z
N MET A 1 2.92 -17.22 -8.01
CA MET A 1 1.55 -17.05 -8.52
C MET A 1 1.33 -15.63 -8.99
N LEU A 2 0.79 -15.48 -10.17
CA LEU A 2 0.71 -14.16 -10.81
C LEU A 2 -0.68 -13.54 -10.74
N HIS A 3 -1.61 -14.23 -10.08
CA HIS A 3 -3.01 -13.81 -10.07
C HIS A 3 -3.20 -12.37 -9.62
N GLY A 4 -2.49 -11.94 -8.61
CA GLY A 4 -2.66 -10.60 -8.07
C GLY A 4 -2.24 -9.51 -9.04
N THR A 5 -1.07 -9.67 -9.65
CA THR A 5 -0.50 -8.64 -10.52
C THR A 5 -1.36 -8.40 -11.75
N GLU A 6 -1.79 -9.46 -12.42
CA GLU A 6 -2.61 -9.30 -13.61
C GLU A 6 -3.95 -8.64 -13.30
N GLN A 7 -4.58 -9.02 -12.19
CA GLN A 7 -5.86 -8.43 -11.80
C GLN A 7 -5.71 -6.97 -11.43
N VAL A 8 -4.63 -6.61 -10.74
CA VAL A 8 -4.38 -5.23 -10.36
C VAL A 8 -4.22 -4.34 -11.59
N ILE A 9 -3.44 -4.80 -12.58
CA ILE A 9 -3.23 -4.03 -13.81
C ILE A 9 -4.56 -3.71 -14.49
N LYS A 10 -5.52 -4.63 -14.43
CA LYS A 10 -6.83 -4.41 -15.04
C LYS A 10 -7.73 -3.52 -14.22
N LYS A 11 -7.50 -3.40 -12.89
CA LYS A 11 -8.38 -2.68 -11.99
C LYS A 11 -7.97 -1.24 -11.75
N THR A 12 -6.78 -0.85 -12.11
CA THR A 12 -6.27 0.49 -11.85
C THR A 12 -5.55 1.04 -13.08
N SER A 13 -5.52 2.37 -13.17
CA SER A 13 -4.81 3.07 -14.24
C SER A 13 -3.32 3.23 -13.95
N LEU A 14 -2.84 2.78 -12.79
CA LEU A 14 -1.41 2.88 -12.47
C LEU A 14 -0.61 1.99 -13.41
N SER A 15 0.58 2.48 -13.82
CA SER A 15 1.44 1.68 -14.69
C SER A 15 1.94 0.44 -13.96
N PRO A 16 2.15 -0.67 -14.69
CA PRO A 16 2.74 -1.87 -14.08
C PRO A 16 4.12 -1.61 -13.48
N GLU A 17 4.91 -0.74 -14.10
CA GLU A 17 6.23 -0.40 -13.59
C GLU A 17 6.13 0.26 -12.22
N LEU A 18 5.22 1.22 -12.05
CA LEU A 18 5.03 1.90 -10.77
C LEU A 18 4.56 0.92 -9.69
N ILE A 19 3.59 0.07 -10.03
CA ILE A 19 3.08 -0.92 -9.08
C ILE A 19 4.21 -1.84 -8.62
N ASN A 20 5.01 -2.33 -9.55
CA ASN A 20 6.12 -3.23 -9.22
C ASN A 20 7.18 -2.52 -8.37
N ASP A 21 7.46 -1.25 -8.65
CA ASP A 21 8.42 -0.48 -7.85
C ASP A 21 7.91 -0.26 -6.43
N ILE A 22 6.63 0.03 -6.27
CA ILE A 22 6.03 0.18 -4.94
C ILE A 22 6.22 -1.11 -4.14
N ILE A 23 5.83 -2.23 -4.73
CA ILE A 23 5.92 -3.52 -4.06
C ILE A 23 7.38 -3.86 -3.72
N TYR A 24 8.27 -3.72 -4.68
CA TYR A 24 9.67 -4.09 -4.51
C TYR A 24 10.31 -3.28 -3.38
N ASN A 25 10.10 -1.97 -3.38
CA ASN A 25 10.74 -1.11 -2.40
C ASN A 25 10.19 -1.32 -0.98
N ILE A 26 8.88 -1.49 -0.86
CA ILE A 26 8.28 -1.74 0.45
C ILE A 26 8.74 -3.10 0.98
N LYS A 27 8.78 -4.12 0.14
CA LYS A 27 9.26 -5.44 0.54
C LYS A 27 10.72 -5.41 0.96
N ALA A 28 11.53 -4.60 0.30
CA ALA A 28 12.95 -4.51 0.63
C ALA A 28 13.16 -3.98 2.05
N VAL A 29 12.29 -3.10 2.51
CA VAL A 29 12.38 -2.53 3.86
C VAL A 29 11.73 -3.45 4.90
N LEU A 30 10.53 -3.94 4.63
CA LEU A 30 9.71 -4.63 5.63
C LEU A 30 9.92 -6.14 5.66
N GLY A 31 10.34 -6.71 4.54
CA GLY A 31 10.61 -8.15 4.47
C GLY A 31 9.42 -8.99 4.93
N GLU A 32 9.69 -9.91 5.85
CA GLU A 32 8.67 -10.83 6.36
C GLU A 32 7.63 -10.15 7.25
N LYS A 33 7.89 -8.93 7.68
CA LYS A 33 6.90 -8.18 8.45
C LYS A 33 5.77 -7.62 7.58
N LEU A 34 5.96 -7.59 6.28
CA LEU A 34 4.94 -7.07 5.37
C LEU A 34 3.85 -8.11 5.14
N GLU A 35 2.62 -7.77 5.50
CA GLU A 35 1.46 -8.65 5.29
C GLU A 35 0.75 -8.34 3.99
N SER A 36 0.45 -7.07 3.73
CA SER A 36 -0.23 -6.70 2.49
C SER A 36 0.03 -5.25 2.15
N ILE A 37 -0.17 -4.93 0.87
CA ILE A 37 -0.09 -3.57 0.35
C ILE A 37 -1.40 -3.32 -0.39
N VAL A 38 -2.09 -2.24 -0.05
CA VAL A 38 -3.40 -1.92 -0.62
C VAL A 38 -3.39 -0.51 -1.16
N LEU A 39 -3.84 -0.36 -2.39
CA LEU A 39 -4.11 0.95 -3.00
C LEU A 39 -5.50 1.39 -2.56
N TYR A 40 -5.61 2.61 -2.03
CA TYR A 40 -6.91 3.13 -1.64
C TYR A 40 -7.07 4.56 -2.17
N GLY A 41 -8.14 5.23 -1.80
CA GLY A 41 -8.39 6.59 -2.25
C GLY A 41 -8.85 6.66 -3.69
N SER A 42 -8.61 7.81 -4.34
CA SER A 42 -9.19 8.09 -5.64
C SER A 42 -8.72 7.13 -6.73
N TYR A 43 -7.47 6.71 -6.69
CA TYR A 43 -6.98 5.75 -7.70
C TYR A 43 -7.62 4.38 -7.58
N ALA A 44 -8.00 3.98 -6.37
CA ALA A 44 -8.70 2.71 -6.18
C ALA A 44 -10.14 2.79 -6.69
N ARG A 45 -10.76 3.97 -6.57
CA ARG A 45 -12.15 4.18 -7.01
C ARG A 45 -12.27 4.61 -8.46
N ALA A 46 -11.13 4.74 -9.16
CA ALA A 46 -11.09 5.25 -10.54
C ALA A 46 -11.71 6.65 -10.66
N SER A 47 -11.55 7.46 -9.60
CA SER A 47 -12.05 8.83 -9.58
C SER A 47 -10.91 9.85 -9.51
N GLN A 48 -9.68 9.43 -9.86
CA GLN A 48 -8.51 10.30 -9.79
C GLN A 48 -8.57 11.41 -10.82
N GLU A 49 -7.98 12.53 -10.44
CA GLU A 49 -7.76 13.67 -11.31
C GLU A 49 -6.26 13.85 -11.53
N SER A 50 -5.89 14.82 -12.35
CA SER A 50 -4.49 14.98 -12.75
C SER A 50 -3.56 15.25 -11.57
N ASP A 51 -4.09 15.79 -10.47
CA ASP A 51 -3.30 16.12 -9.28
C ASP A 51 -3.58 15.20 -8.09
N SER A 52 -4.27 14.08 -8.32
CA SER A 52 -4.56 13.13 -7.25
C SER A 52 -3.29 12.44 -6.78
N ASP A 53 -3.22 12.21 -5.46
CA ASP A 53 -2.14 11.44 -4.86
C ASP A 53 -2.42 9.95 -4.99
N ILE A 54 -1.34 9.17 -5.00
CA ILE A 54 -1.45 7.71 -4.93
C ILE A 54 -1.38 7.33 -3.46
N ASP A 55 -2.48 6.79 -2.92
CA ASP A 55 -2.59 6.45 -1.50
C ASP A 55 -2.39 4.96 -1.30
N ILE A 56 -1.35 4.62 -0.56
CA ILE A 56 -0.96 3.23 -0.30
C ILE A 56 -0.99 3.00 1.21
N ILE A 57 -1.57 1.87 1.62
CA ILE A 57 -1.43 1.41 2.99
C ILE A 57 -0.72 0.06 2.97
N ALA A 58 0.28 -0.09 3.85
CA ALA A 58 0.96 -1.35 4.05
C ALA A 58 0.63 -1.87 5.44
N LEU A 59 0.06 -3.06 5.50
CA LEU A 59 -0.27 -3.71 6.77
C LEU A 59 0.94 -4.52 7.22
N VAL A 60 1.34 -4.32 8.45
CA VAL A 60 2.61 -4.78 8.97
C VAL A 60 2.40 -5.64 10.21
N ASP A 61 3.05 -6.80 10.23
CA ASP A 61 3.08 -7.66 11.41
C ASP A 61 4.20 -7.19 12.33
N GLY A 62 3.97 -6.06 12.99
CA GLY A 62 4.93 -5.46 13.88
C GLY A 62 4.22 -4.41 14.74
N ASP A 63 4.80 -4.16 15.92
CA ASP A 63 4.22 -3.19 16.83
C ASP A 63 4.58 -1.76 16.43
N ASP A 64 4.08 -0.80 17.20
CA ASP A 64 4.31 0.62 16.91
C ASP A 64 5.80 0.96 16.97
N SER A 65 6.54 0.31 17.85
CA SER A 65 7.97 0.52 17.96
C SER A 65 8.70 0.11 16.69
N TYR A 66 8.33 -1.04 16.13
CA TYR A 66 8.90 -1.50 14.87
C TYR A 66 8.56 -0.53 13.72
N ILE A 67 7.29 -0.12 13.64
CA ILE A 67 6.84 0.80 12.60
C ILE A 67 7.64 2.10 12.67
N LYS A 68 7.83 2.61 13.88
CA LYS A 68 8.61 3.83 14.07
C LYS A 68 10.05 3.65 13.62
N SER A 69 10.60 2.47 13.84
CA SER A 69 12.00 2.20 13.49
C SER A 69 12.25 2.20 11.98
N VAL A 70 11.24 1.92 11.17
CA VAL A 70 11.38 1.88 9.70
C VAL A 70 10.79 3.10 9.00
N ASP A 71 10.24 4.03 9.76
CA ASP A 71 9.50 5.16 9.21
C ASP A 71 10.36 6.02 8.28
N ASP A 72 11.60 6.30 8.65
CA ASP A 72 12.49 7.11 7.81
C ASP A 72 12.79 6.42 6.48
N LEU A 73 12.97 5.08 6.51
CA LEU A 73 13.23 4.34 5.29
C LEU A 73 12.02 4.37 4.35
N ILE A 74 10.82 4.27 4.90
CA ILE A 74 9.59 4.36 4.11
C ILE A 74 9.42 5.78 3.55
N THR A 75 9.74 6.79 4.33
CA THR A 75 9.71 8.17 3.84
C THR A 75 10.65 8.36 2.66
N ASP A 76 11.86 7.80 2.74
CA ASP A 76 12.83 7.87 1.64
C ASP A 76 12.27 7.21 0.38
N ILE A 77 11.64 6.06 0.52
CA ILE A 77 11.00 5.37 -0.62
C ILE A 77 9.91 6.26 -1.22
N THR A 78 9.10 6.85 -0.37
CA THR A 78 8.00 7.72 -0.82
C THR A 78 8.53 8.87 -1.66
N VAL A 79 9.59 9.53 -1.19
CA VAL A 79 10.19 10.65 -1.93
C VAL A 79 10.77 10.17 -3.26
N ASP A 80 11.53 9.07 -3.23
CA ASP A 80 12.16 8.55 -4.44
C ASP A 80 11.13 8.17 -5.51
N LEU A 81 10.06 7.49 -5.13
CA LEU A 81 9.01 7.10 -6.06
C LEU A 81 8.28 8.31 -6.61
N SER A 82 7.99 9.29 -5.74
CA SER A 82 7.29 10.50 -6.16
C SER A 82 8.10 11.27 -7.20
N LEU A 83 9.42 11.36 -6.99
CA LEU A 83 10.29 12.04 -7.94
C LEU A 83 10.42 11.26 -9.23
N LYS A 84 10.58 9.94 -9.15
CA LYS A 84 10.78 9.11 -10.34
C LYS A 84 9.58 9.16 -11.28
N TYR A 85 8.38 9.14 -10.72
CA TYR A 85 7.15 9.05 -11.52
C TYR A 85 6.42 10.37 -11.65
N ASN A 86 6.95 11.43 -11.05
CA ASN A 86 6.38 12.78 -11.11
C ASN A 86 4.91 12.78 -10.65
N ILE A 87 4.65 12.07 -9.55
CA ILE A 87 3.32 11.99 -8.94
C ILE A 87 3.52 11.76 -7.45
N VAL A 88 2.67 12.36 -6.61
CA VAL A 88 2.80 12.19 -5.17
C VAL A 88 2.35 10.80 -4.77
N VAL A 89 3.26 10.05 -4.15
CA VAL A 89 2.97 8.73 -3.57
C VAL A 89 2.98 8.90 -2.06
N SER A 90 1.95 8.39 -1.41
CA SER A 90 1.82 8.45 0.04
C SER A 90 1.70 7.02 0.57
N ILE A 91 2.62 6.63 1.45
CA ILE A 91 2.66 5.28 2.01
C ILE A 91 2.41 5.36 3.51
N PHE A 92 1.34 4.74 3.96
CA PHE A 92 0.96 4.70 5.37
C PHE A 92 1.16 3.29 5.90
N LEU A 93 1.90 3.16 7.00
CA LEU A 93 2.10 1.87 7.67
C LEU A 93 1.09 1.71 8.79
N GLN A 94 0.46 0.55 8.85
CA GLN A 94 -0.53 0.26 9.87
C GLN A 94 -0.23 -1.10 10.50
N ASN A 95 -0.27 -1.15 11.81
CA ASN A 95 -0.17 -2.40 12.57
C ASN A 95 -1.34 -3.30 12.18
N LEU A 96 -1.04 -4.53 11.74
CA LEU A 96 -2.07 -5.45 11.27
C LEU A 96 -3.09 -5.78 12.35
N ASP A 97 -2.63 -6.02 13.58
CA ASP A 97 -3.54 -6.36 14.67
C ASP A 97 -4.52 -5.23 14.97
N GLN A 98 -4.03 -3.98 14.98
CA GLN A 98 -4.90 -2.83 15.17
C GLN A 98 -5.87 -2.66 14.01
N TYR A 99 -5.40 -2.89 12.78
CA TYR A 99 -6.27 -2.79 11.62
C TYR A 99 -7.43 -3.78 11.75
N ARG A 100 -7.13 -5.03 12.11
CA ARG A 100 -8.15 -6.07 12.29
C ARG A 100 -9.09 -5.75 13.44
N GLN A 101 -8.55 -5.21 14.52
CA GLN A 101 -9.33 -4.90 15.71
C GLN A 101 -10.40 -3.86 15.43
N PHE A 102 -10.10 -2.86 14.60
CA PHE A 102 -11.00 -1.76 14.32
C PHE A 102 -11.68 -1.86 12.96
N LEU A 103 -11.57 -3.03 12.30
CA LEU A 103 -12.09 -3.22 10.96
C LEU A 103 -13.58 -2.93 10.85
N ASP A 104 -14.34 -3.33 11.85
CA ASP A 104 -15.81 -3.19 11.84
C ASP A 104 -16.31 -1.88 12.41
N VAL A 105 -15.43 -1.03 12.94
CA VAL A 105 -15.87 0.18 13.65
C VAL A 105 -15.32 1.47 13.05
N LEU A 106 -14.15 1.45 12.40
CA LEU A 106 -13.58 2.66 11.83
C LEU A 106 -13.93 2.77 10.36
N PRO A 107 -14.56 3.88 9.94
CA PRO A 107 -14.92 4.07 8.53
C PRO A 107 -13.73 3.94 7.59
N PHE A 108 -12.56 4.41 7.99
CA PHE A 108 -11.35 4.31 7.18
C PHE A 108 -11.02 2.86 6.85
N SER A 109 -10.99 1.98 7.86
CA SER A 109 -10.67 0.57 7.67
C SER A 109 -11.75 -0.13 6.84
N MET A 110 -13.01 0.20 7.09
CA MET A 110 -14.13 -0.36 6.33
C MET A 110 -14.04 0.01 4.85
N ASN A 111 -13.67 1.25 4.56
CA ASN A 111 -13.56 1.71 3.19
C ASN A 111 -12.39 1.04 2.46
N ILE A 112 -11.27 0.83 3.15
CA ILE A 112 -10.14 0.12 2.57
C ILE A 112 -10.53 -1.31 2.22
N GLU A 113 -11.24 -1.98 3.14
CA GLU A 113 -11.68 -3.36 2.92
C GLU A 113 -12.62 -3.47 1.73
N LYS A 114 -13.49 -2.48 1.57
CA LYS A 114 -14.55 -2.51 0.57
C LYS A 114 -14.06 -2.03 -0.80
N GLU A 115 -13.23 -0.98 -0.83
CA GLU A 115 -12.87 -0.30 -2.07
C GLU A 115 -11.42 -0.42 -2.45
N GLY A 116 -10.56 -0.88 -1.54
CA GLY A 116 -9.14 -0.97 -1.80
C GLY A 116 -8.80 -2.01 -2.84
N ILE A 117 -7.70 -1.79 -3.54
CA ILE A 117 -7.17 -2.75 -4.50
C ILE A 117 -5.90 -3.33 -3.91
N GLU A 118 -5.90 -4.64 -3.66
CA GLU A 118 -4.75 -5.30 -3.07
C GLU A 118 -3.65 -5.44 -4.11
N LEU A 119 -2.50 -4.83 -3.83
CA LEU A 119 -1.34 -4.91 -4.72
C LEU A 119 -0.45 -6.09 -4.37
N TYR A 120 -0.43 -6.47 -3.11
CA TYR A 120 0.43 -7.54 -2.62
C TYR A 120 -0.19 -8.16 -1.37
N GLU A 121 -0.12 -9.47 -1.28
CA GLU A 121 -0.52 -10.19 -0.08
C GLU A 121 0.50 -11.28 0.19
N ARG A 122 0.95 -11.36 1.44
CA ARG A 122 1.88 -12.39 1.84
C ARG A 122 1.20 -13.75 1.79
N GLU A 123 1.87 -14.72 1.20
CA GLU A 123 1.36 -16.09 1.18
C GLU A 123 1.50 -16.72 2.55
N ASN A 124 0.43 -17.39 2.99
CA ASN A 124 0.44 -18.13 4.23
C ASN A 124 0.64 -19.61 3.95
N HIS A 125 1.50 -20.20 4.73
CA HIS A 125 1.79 -21.63 4.58
C HIS A 125 1.49 -22.38 5.85
#